data_f8686178917e9213347e4cbd7a3d958b
#
_entry.id   f8686178917e9213347e4cbd7a3d958b
#
_cell.length_a   1.000
_cell.length_b   1.000
_cell.length_c   1.000
_cell.angle_alpha   90.00
_cell.angle_beta   90.00
_cell.angle_gamma   90.00
#
_symmetry.space_group_name_H-M   'P 1'
#
loop_
_entity.id
_entity.type
_entity.pdbx_description
1 polymer ?
#
loop_
_entity_poly.entity_id
_entity_poly.type
_entity_poly.pdbx_seq_one_letter_code
_entity_poly.pdbx_strand_id
1 'polypeptide(L)'
;KDKTDTKDFLLIFGDVFFDIDFDRMEDFHFKNAALTTLLAHPNGHPYDSDLIQTDDNGKVIGFDSKNNIRDYWYDNMVNAGMYVINRELLELAKEPVKIDFEKDILANQVKNGANIYAYHSPEYVKDVGTVDRINATVEELKNGLIASKNLKNRQRAIFLDRDGTMNVSKGFISNADDLELVPGTIEAINAINKSGALAIVITNQPVIARGECSFEELHNIHNKLKTLLGEKGAFVDDIFYCPHHPDKGFEGEVPELKFDCECRKPKTGMIDDAVKKYNIDLSKSYMVGDSTMDLELARNAGVKSVLVDTGFAGNDGKY
;
A
#
# COMPACT_ATOMS: atom_id res chain seq x y z
N LYS A 1 -16.17 -10.30 28.28
CA LYS A 1 -16.86 -9.00 28.39
C LYS A 1 -16.56 -8.32 29.74
N ASP A 2 -16.54 -9.03 30.81
CA ASP A 2 -16.43 -8.48 32.17
C ASP A 2 -14.99 -8.29 32.68
N LYS A 3 -13.99 -8.48 31.81
CA LYS A 3 -12.56 -8.44 32.16
C LYS A 3 -11.83 -7.16 31.78
N THR A 4 -12.49 -6.23 31.13
CA THR A 4 -11.90 -4.94 30.74
C THR A 4 -12.88 -3.80 30.99
N ASP A 5 -12.39 -2.73 31.61
CA ASP A 5 -13.15 -1.49 31.87
C ASP A 5 -12.88 -0.43 30.79
N THR A 6 -11.96 -0.70 29.84
CA THR A 6 -11.66 0.21 28.75
C THR A 6 -12.74 0.18 27.68
N LYS A 7 -12.97 1.35 27.05
CA LYS A 7 -13.91 1.47 25.93
C LYS A 7 -13.38 0.78 24.70
N ASP A 8 -12.10 0.93 24.43
CA ASP A 8 -11.39 0.35 23.30
C ASP A 8 -10.26 -0.55 23.79
N PHE A 9 -9.96 -1.61 23.05
CA PHE A 9 -8.91 -2.56 23.42
C PHE A 9 -8.32 -3.22 22.16
N LEU A 10 -7.12 -3.78 22.31
CA LEU A 10 -6.42 -4.50 21.28
C LEU A 10 -6.82 -5.98 21.29
N LEU A 11 -7.22 -6.51 20.12
CA LEU A 11 -7.42 -7.91 19.85
C LEU A 11 -6.35 -8.41 18.89
N ILE A 12 -5.63 -9.48 19.26
CA ILE A 12 -4.58 -10.10 18.47
C ILE A 12 -4.83 -11.60 18.40
N PHE A 13 -4.75 -12.18 17.21
CA PHE A 13 -4.83 -13.64 17.07
C PHE A 13 -3.58 -14.30 17.62
N GLY A 14 -3.76 -15.49 18.23
CA GLY A 14 -2.72 -16.13 19.02
C GLY A 14 -1.55 -16.73 18.22
N ASP A 15 -1.64 -16.75 16.92
CA ASP A 15 -0.65 -17.25 15.97
C ASP A 15 0.01 -16.15 15.13
N VAL A 16 -0.13 -14.88 15.54
CA VAL A 16 0.49 -13.73 14.89
C VAL A 16 1.73 -13.28 15.63
N PHE A 17 2.86 -13.19 14.92
CA PHE A 17 4.08 -12.56 15.40
C PHE A 17 4.20 -11.16 14.76
N PHE A 18 4.56 -10.13 15.55
CA PHE A 18 4.56 -8.75 15.08
C PHE A 18 5.58 -7.87 15.80
N ASP A 19 5.96 -6.78 15.15
CA ASP A 19 6.66 -5.64 15.74
C ASP A 19 6.18 -4.36 15.03
N ILE A 20 5.23 -3.65 15.65
CA ILE A 20 4.56 -2.47 15.07
C ILE A 20 4.54 -1.29 16.05
N ASP A 21 4.40 -0.11 15.52
CA ASP A 21 4.13 1.12 16.28
C ASP A 21 2.63 1.25 16.59
N PHE A 22 2.22 0.72 17.74
CA PHE A 22 0.82 0.77 18.18
C PHE A 22 0.28 2.19 18.34
N ASP A 23 1.13 3.15 18.72
CA ASP A 23 0.71 4.54 18.93
C ASP A 23 0.11 5.12 17.63
N ARG A 24 0.71 4.78 16.47
CA ARG A 24 0.19 5.19 15.16
C ARG A 24 -1.14 4.55 14.80
N MET A 25 -1.30 3.27 15.11
CA MET A 25 -2.56 2.54 14.85
C MET A 25 -3.69 3.06 15.76
N GLU A 26 -3.37 3.36 17.01
CA GLU A 26 -4.29 3.95 17.99
C GLU A 26 -4.72 5.37 17.56
N ASP A 27 -3.76 6.23 17.19
CA ASP A 27 -4.03 7.57 16.66
C ASP A 27 -4.95 7.53 15.43
N PHE A 28 -4.70 6.57 14.52
CA PHE A 28 -5.54 6.38 13.35
C PHE A 28 -6.97 5.95 13.74
N HIS A 29 -7.11 5.05 14.71
CA HIS A 29 -8.41 4.59 15.23
C HIS A 29 -9.24 5.75 15.77
N PHE A 30 -8.66 6.56 16.66
CA PHE A 30 -9.37 7.67 17.30
C PHE A 30 -9.65 8.81 16.31
N LYS A 31 -8.72 9.12 15.42
CA LYS A 31 -8.92 10.14 14.37
C LYS A 31 -10.13 9.85 13.49
N ASN A 32 -10.39 8.59 13.18
CA ASN A 32 -11.51 8.15 12.35
C ASN A 32 -12.78 7.85 13.15
N ALA A 33 -12.79 8.02 14.48
CA ALA A 33 -13.87 7.59 15.35
C ALA A 33 -14.35 6.16 15.01
N ALA A 34 -13.40 5.25 14.83
CA ALA A 34 -13.65 3.91 14.33
C ALA A 34 -14.33 3.03 15.40
N LEU A 35 -15.27 2.20 14.98
CA LEU A 35 -15.78 1.10 15.77
C LEU A 35 -14.75 -0.03 15.84
N THR A 36 -14.03 -0.23 14.75
CA THR A 36 -12.92 -1.19 14.65
C THR A 36 -11.90 -0.65 13.66
N THR A 37 -10.63 -0.76 14.02
CA THR A 37 -9.51 -0.59 13.09
C THR A 37 -8.76 -1.91 12.98
N LEU A 38 -8.65 -2.43 11.77
CA LEU A 38 -7.88 -3.63 11.50
C LEU A 38 -6.54 -3.27 10.86
N LEU A 39 -5.49 -4.01 11.23
CA LEU A 39 -4.19 -3.86 10.59
C LEU A 39 -4.20 -4.58 9.25
N ALA A 40 -3.82 -3.87 8.20
CA ALA A 40 -3.71 -4.38 6.85
C ALA A 40 -2.32 -4.14 6.27
N HIS A 41 -1.81 -5.10 5.51
CA HIS A 41 -0.49 -5.01 4.89
C HIS A 41 -0.45 -5.71 3.53
N PRO A 42 0.42 -5.28 2.60
CA PRO A 42 0.70 -6.04 1.39
C PRO A 42 1.55 -7.26 1.71
N ASN A 43 1.37 -8.34 0.95
CA ASN A 43 2.22 -9.51 1.04
C ASN A 43 2.55 -10.11 -0.34
N GLY A 44 3.46 -11.10 -0.39
CA GLY A 44 3.87 -11.78 -1.61
C GLY A 44 2.92 -12.91 -2.07
N HIS A 45 1.77 -13.11 -1.41
CA HIS A 45 0.81 -14.17 -1.78
C HIS A 45 -0.66 -13.71 -1.58
N PRO A 46 -1.05 -12.56 -2.13
CA PRO A 46 -2.42 -12.04 -1.97
C PRO A 46 -3.47 -12.97 -2.56
N TYR A 47 -3.09 -13.77 -3.56
CA TYR A 47 -3.98 -14.77 -4.20
C TYR A 47 -4.43 -15.86 -3.22
N ASP A 48 -3.68 -16.14 -2.16
CA ASP A 48 -3.97 -17.13 -1.10
C ASP A 48 -4.25 -16.46 0.26
N SER A 49 -4.70 -15.23 0.24
CA SER A 49 -5.00 -14.45 1.45
C SER A 49 -6.42 -13.89 1.40
N ASP A 50 -7.06 -13.74 2.57
CA ASP A 50 -8.29 -12.97 2.69
C ASP A 50 -7.95 -11.48 2.55
N LEU A 51 -8.58 -10.80 1.58
CA LEU A 51 -8.31 -9.41 1.23
C LEU A 51 -9.36 -8.48 1.82
N ILE A 52 -8.92 -7.28 2.14
CA ILE A 52 -9.76 -6.18 2.60
C ILE A 52 -9.98 -5.24 1.43
N GLN A 53 -11.23 -4.86 1.19
CA GLN A 53 -11.61 -3.84 0.23
C GLN A 53 -11.90 -2.54 0.98
N THR A 54 -11.28 -1.45 0.57
CA THR A 54 -11.44 -0.13 1.19
C THR A 54 -11.84 0.94 0.17
N ASP A 55 -12.45 2.01 0.67
CA ASP A 55 -12.52 3.27 -0.06
C ASP A 55 -11.21 4.06 0.04
N ASP A 56 -11.14 5.22 -0.63
CA ASP A 56 -9.96 6.11 -0.66
C ASP A 56 -9.56 6.66 0.73
N ASN A 57 -10.46 6.59 1.71
CA ASN A 57 -10.20 7.03 3.09
C ASN A 57 -9.76 5.87 4.00
N GLY A 58 -9.61 4.66 3.45
CA GLY A 58 -9.29 3.45 4.21
C GLY A 58 -10.48 2.86 4.98
N LYS A 59 -11.71 3.34 4.74
CA LYS A 59 -12.91 2.71 5.30
C LYS A 59 -13.17 1.38 4.61
N VAL A 60 -13.37 0.33 5.40
CA VAL A 60 -13.63 -1.02 4.87
C VAL A 60 -15.03 -1.06 4.26
N ILE A 61 -15.10 -1.45 2.99
CA ILE A 61 -16.32 -1.62 2.22
C ILE A 61 -16.66 -3.09 1.95
N GLY A 62 -15.68 -3.99 2.13
CA GLY A 62 -15.88 -5.43 1.94
C GLY A 62 -14.69 -6.26 2.39
N PHE A 63 -14.94 -7.56 2.44
CA PHE A 63 -13.93 -8.61 2.62
C PHE A 63 -14.05 -9.60 1.45
N ASP A 64 -12.92 -9.95 0.87
CA ASP A 64 -12.85 -10.92 -0.21
C ASP A 64 -12.05 -12.15 0.23
N SER A 65 -12.79 -13.24 0.48
CA SER A 65 -12.19 -14.50 0.95
C SER A 65 -11.29 -15.11 -0.12
N LYS A 66 -10.17 -15.67 0.31
CA LYS A 66 -9.27 -16.45 -0.54
C LYS A 66 -9.95 -17.66 -1.24
N ASN A 67 -11.10 -18.09 -0.76
CA ASN A 67 -11.89 -19.15 -1.37
C ASN A 67 -12.76 -18.66 -2.53
N ASN A 68 -12.86 -17.34 -2.73
CA ASN A 68 -13.59 -16.77 -3.86
C ASN A 68 -12.78 -16.88 -5.15
N ILE A 69 -13.47 -17.04 -6.27
CA ILE A 69 -12.87 -16.87 -7.59
C ILE A 69 -12.69 -15.38 -7.82
N ARG A 70 -11.47 -14.95 -8.09
CA ARG A 70 -11.11 -13.55 -8.38
C ARG A 70 -10.86 -13.43 -9.88
N ASP A 71 -11.85 -12.97 -10.61
CA ASP A 71 -11.79 -12.66 -12.04
C ASP A 71 -11.60 -11.16 -12.31
N TYR A 72 -11.07 -10.44 -11.34
CA TYR A 72 -10.80 -9.01 -11.36
C TYR A 72 -9.43 -8.69 -10.76
N TRP A 73 -8.89 -7.49 -11.06
CA TRP A 73 -7.66 -6.99 -10.47
C TRP A 73 -7.92 -6.48 -9.06
N TYR A 74 -7.20 -7.01 -8.08
CA TYR A 74 -7.44 -6.74 -6.66
C TYR A 74 -6.31 -5.99 -6.00
N ASP A 75 -6.66 -5.21 -4.98
CA ASP A 75 -5.67 -4.58 -4.10
C ASP A 75 -5.01 -5.63 -3.20
N ASN A 76 -3.70 -5.46 -2.97
CA ASN A 76 -2.93 -6.32 -2.08
C ASN A 76 -3.01 -5.80 -0.64
N MET A 77 -4.19 -5.87 -0.05
CA MET A 77 -4.49 -5.47 1.33
C MET A 77 -4.94 -6.67 2.14
N VAL A 78 -3.99 -7.31 2.83
CA VAL A 78 -4.22 -8.54 3.59
C VAL A 78 -4.47 -8.21 5.05
N ASN A 79 -5.46 -8.87 5.64
CA ASN A 79 -5.76 -8.76 7.07
C ASN A 79 -4.68 -9.44 7.91
N ALA A 80 -4.11 -8.70 8.85
CA ALA A 80 -3.03 -9.16 9.71
C ALA A 80 -3.48 -9.92 10.97
N GLY A 81 -4.78 -10.05 11.22
CA GLY A 81 -5.30 -10.67 12.46
C GLY A 81 -5.09 -9.83 13.73
N MET A 82 -4.97 -8.51 13.55
CA MET A 82 -4.78 -7.54 14.64
C MET A 82 -5.79 -6.40 14.50
N TYR A 83 -6.42 -6.02 15.63
CA TYR A 83 -7.53 -5.08 15.63
C TYR A 83 -7.50 -4.19 16.87
N VAL A 84 -7.80 -2.90 16.70
CA VAL A 84 -8.30 -2.05 17.78
C VAL A 84 -9.83 -2.09 17.72
N ILE A 85 -10.48 -2.52 18.79
CA ILE A 85 -11.92 -2.79 18.81
C ILE A 85 -12.58 -1.94 19.89
N ASN A 86 -13.66 -1.27 19.53
CA ASN A 86 -14.56 -0.68 20.50
C ASN A 86 -15.38 -1.77 21.20
N ARG A 87 -15.53 -1.64 22.52
CA ARG A 87 -16.25 -2.62 23.36
C ARG A 87 -17.69 -2.90 22.89
N GLU A 88 -18.36 -1.93 22.27
CA GLU A 88 -19.70 -2.09 21.73
C GLU A 88 -19.80 -3.26 20.74
N LEU A 89 -18.71 -3.57 20.03
CA LEU A 89 -18.69 -4.69 19.12
C LEU A 89 -18.84 -6.05 19.82
N LEU A 90 -18.39 -6.16 21.07
CA LEU A 90 -18.53 -7.41 21.86
C LEU A 90 -19.97 -7.71 22.23
N GLU A 91 -20.84 -6.70 22.26
CA GLU A 91 -22.27 -6.90 22.55
C GLU A 91 -22.98 -7.69 21.46
N LEU A 92 -22.39 -7.75 20.25
CA LEU A 92 -22.92 -8.54 19.15
C LEU A 92 -22.66 -10.04 19.31
N ALA A 93 -21.63 -10.43 20.08
CA ALA A 93 -21.36 -11.82 20.43
C ALA A 93 -22.27 -12.25 21.62
N LYS A 94 -23.48 -12.72 21.31
CA LYS A 94 -24.55 -12.96 22.30
C LYS A 94 -24.34 -14.21 23.17
N GLU A 95 -23.68 -15.25 22.64
CA GLU A 95 -23.53 -16.56 23.31
C GLU A 95 -22.09 -17.07 23.13
N PRO A 96 -21.59 -17.98 24.02
CA PRO A 96 -20.28 -18.60 23.83
C PRO A 96 -20.34 -19.68 22.73
N VAL A 97 -20.63 -19.26 21.49
CA VAL A 97 -20.63 -20.08 20.29
C VAL A 97 -19.34 -19.81 19.53
N LYS A 98 -18.87 -20.81 18.79
CA LYS A 98 -17.77 -20.60 17.85
C LYS A 98 -18.24 -19.67 16.73
N ILE A 99 -17.65 -18.48 16.66
CA ILE A 99 -17.91 -17.46 15.64
C ILE A 99 -16.59 -17.13 14.93
N ASP A 100 -16.68 -16.84 13.64
CA ASP A 100 -15.61 -16.23 12.87
C ASP A 100 -15.74 -14.70 13.00
N PHE A 101 -14.73 -14.07 13.60
CA PHE A 101 -14.79 -12.64 13.90
C PHE A 101 -14.98 -11.78 12.63
N GLU A 102 -14.31 -12.12 11.54
CA GLU A 102 -14.44 -11.36 10.30
C GLU A 102 -15.76 -11.63 9.59
N LYS A 103 -16.09 -12.91 9.37
CA LYS A 103 -17.26 -13.30 8.57
C LYS A 103 -18.57 -13.05 9.31
N ASP A 104 -18.62 -13.39 10.59
CA ASP A 104 -19.86 -13.36 11.36
C ASP A 104 -20.10 -12.01 12.03
N ILE A 105 -19.04 -11.24 12.35
CA ILE A 105 -19.16 -9.93 13.01
C ILE A 105 -18.81 -8.81 12.05
N LEU A 106 -17.54 -8.68 11.63
CA LEU A 106 -17.09 -7.51 10.89
C LEU A 106 -17.80 -7.34 9.54
N ALA A 107 -17.94 -8.40 8.76
CA ALA A 107 -18.60 -8.33 7.45
C ALA A 107 -20.07 -7.89 7.56
N ASN A 108 -20.78 -8.30 8.63
CA ASN A 108 -22.13 -7.83 8.87
C ASN A 108 -22.18 -6.35 9.30
N GLN A 109 -21.19 -5.90 10.08
CA GLN A 109 -21.11 -4.49 10.47
C GLN A 109 -20.75 -3.57 9.30
N VAL A 110 -19.87 -4.02 8.39
CA VAL A 110 -19.56 -3.31 7.14
C VAL A 110 -20.85 -3.13 6.31
N LYS A 111 -21.64 -4.18 6.12
CA LYS A 111 -22.94 -4.10 5.41
C LYS A 111 -23.91 -3.14 6.05
N ASN A 112 -23.85 -2.97 7.36
CA ASN A 112 -24.68 -2.03 8.12
C ASN A 112 -24.10 -0.60 8.14
N GLY A 113 -22.99 -0.33 7.42
CA GLY A 113 -22.39 1.00 7.30
C GLY A 113 -21.56 1.43 8.49
N ALA A 114 -21.18 0.50 9.39
CA ALA A 114 -20.35 0.80 10.55
C ALA A 114 -18.99 1.40 10.17
N ASN A 115 -18.43 2.20 11.07
CA ASN A 115 -17.12 2.83 10.89
C ASN A 115 -16.00 1.81 11.18
N ILE A 116 -15.70 0.97 10.20
CA ILE A 116 -14.60 0.02 10.23
C ILE A 116 -13.53 0.50 9.25
N TYR A 117 -12.28 0.58 9.72
CA TYR A 117 -11.17 1.12 8.94
C TYR A 117 -10.00 0.13 8.88
N ALA A 118 -9.29 0.12 7.77
CA ALA A 118 -8.03 -0.58 7.59
C ALA A 118 -6.86 0.38 7.80
N TYR A 119 -6.03 0.12 8.81
CA TYR A 119 -4.76 0.80 9.02
C TYR A 119 -3.69 0.09 8.19
N HIS A 120 -3.32 0.70 7.07
CA HIS A 120 -2.28 0.19 6.19
C HIS A 120 -0.89 0.45 6.78
N SER A 121 -0.15 -0.62 7.06
CA SER A 121 1.23 -0.54 7.56
C SER A 121 2.16 -1.54 6.88
N PRO A 122 3.40 -1.15 6.52
CA PRO A 122 4.43 -2.04 6.02
C PRO A 122 5.21 -2.73 7.14
N GLU A 123 4.82 -2.53 8.40
CA GLU A 123 5.51 -3.05 9.57
C GLU A 123 5.45 -4.58 9.61
N TYR A 124 6.28 -5.16 10.46
CA TYR A 124 6.39 -6.61 10.49
C TYR A 124 5.20 -7.27 11.17
N VAL A 125 4.46 -8.03 10.39
CA VAL A 125 3.39 -8.93 10.85
C VAL A 125 3.48 -10.25 10.09
N LYS A 126 3.39 -11.37 10.78
CA LYS A 126 3.50 -12.70 10.16
C LYS A 126 2.72 -13.73 10.97
N ASP A 127 1.91 -14.52 10.26
CA ASP A 127 1.33 -15.73 10.80
C ASP A 127 2.45 -16.77 11.04
N VAL A 128 2.53 -17.29 12.26
CA VAL A 128 3.52 -18.29 12.69
C VAL A 128 2.88 -19.64 13.05
N GLY A 129 1.76 -19.98 12.46
CA GLY A 129 1.01 -21.20 12.71
C GLY A 129 1.70 -22.51 12.29
N THR A 130 2.91 -22.46 11.68
CA THR A 130 3.70 -23.66 11.32
C THR A 130 5.14 -23.56 11.79
N VAL A 131 5.79 -24.74 12.00
CA VAL A 131 7.19 -24.80 12.45
C VAL A 131 8.14 -24.08 11.47
N ASP A 132 7.92 -24.21 10.18
CA ASP A 132 8.74 -23.56 9.15
C ASP A 132 8.63 -22.03 9.23
N ARG A 133 7.41 -21.50 9.44
CA ARG A 133 7.19 -20.06 9.64
C ARG A 133 7.83 -19.56 10.92
N ILE A 134 7.76 -20.32 12.02
CA ILE A 134 8.46 -20.01 13.27
C ILE A 134 9.97 -19.93 13.03
N ASN A 135 10.56 -20.93 12.38
CA ASN A 135 12.00 -20.96 12.11
C ASN A 135 12.44 -19.77 11.23
N ALA A 136 11.68 -19.45 10.19
CA ALA A 136 11.94 -18.29 9.34
C ALA A 136 11.88 -16.98 10.15
N THR A 137 10.86 -16.83 11.02
CA THR A 137 10.71 -15.66 11.89
C THR A 137 11.86 -15.53 12.89
N VAL A 138 12.37 -16.64 13.43
CA VAL A 138 13.55 -16.64 14.32
C VAL A 138 14.81 -16.12 13.58
N GLU A 139 15.01 -16.52 12.34
CA GLU A 139 16.14 -16.00 11.54
C GLU A 139 15.96 -14.52 11.18
N GLU A 140 14.76 -14.09 10.84
CA GLU A 140 14.41 -12.68 10.60
C GLU A 140 14.60 -11.81 11.86
N LEU A 141 14.31 -12.37 13.05
CA LEU A 141 14.57 -11.71 14.33
C LEU A 141 16.08 -11.56 14.59
N LYS A 142 16.86 -12.65 14.39
CA LYS A 142 18.31 -12.65 14.63
C LYS A 142 19.06 -11.69 13.71
N ASN A 143 18.65 -11.55 12.46
CA ASN A 143 19.27 -10.64 11.49
C ASN A 143 18.79 -9.19 11.59
N GLY A 144 17.88 -8.90 12.52
CA GLY A 144 17.39 -7.54 12.79
C GLY A 144 16.33 -7.02 11.81
N LEU A 145 15.85 -7.86 10.87
CA LEU A 145 14.85 -7.45 9.88
C LEU A 145 13.55 -6.99 10.56
N ILE A 146 13.10 -7.72 11.58
CA ILE A 146 11.85 -7.42 12.29
C ILE A 146 11.91 -6.02 12.89
N ALA A 147 12.89 -5.74 13.73
CA ALA A 147 13.03 -4.43 14.36
C ALA A 147 13.26 -3.30 13.35
N SER A 148 13.90 -3.58 12.20
CA SER A 148 14.13 -2.57 11.18
C SER A 148 12.86 -2.09 10.49
N LYS A 149 11.80 -2.91 10.49
CA LYS A 149 10.49 -2.57 9.88
C LYS A 149 9.56 -1.78 10.79
N ASN A 150 9.83 -1.69 12.10
CA ASN A 150 9.00 -0.91 13.02
C ASN A 150 9.10 0.60 12.68
N LEU A 151 7.97 1.28 12.52
CA LEU A 151 7.92 2.70 12.10
C LEU A 151 8.42 3.69 13.16
N LYS A 152 8.71 3.26 14.40
CA LYS A 152 9.51 4.05 15.35
C LYS A 152 10.95 4.25 14.86
N ASN A 153 11.45 3.35 14.02
CA ASN A 153 12.75 3.44 13.36
C ASN A 153 12.63 4.13 12.00
N ARG A 154 13.73 4.78 11.57
CA ARG A 154 13.82 5.40 10.24
C ARG A 154 13.89 4.32 9.17
N GLN A 155 12.95 4.36 8.22
CA GLN A 155 12.84 3.38 7.14
C GLN A 155 13.73 3.74 5.96
N ARG A 156 14.20 2.73 5.22
CA ARG A 156 14.80 2.89 3.90
C ARG A 156 13.73 2.67 2.84
N ALA A 157 13.72 3.48 1.79
CA ALA A 157 12.80 3.32 0.70
C ALA A 157 13.51 3.28 -0.66
N ILE A 158 12.99 2.46 -1.55
CA ILE A 158 13.26 2.54 -2.98
C ILE A 158 11.99 3.12 -3.60
N PHE A 159 12.08 4.40 -3.98
CA PHE A 159 11.04 5.06 -4.75
C PHE A 159 11.18 4.64 -6.21
N LEU A 160 10.07 4.30 -6.84
CA LEU A 160 10.01 3.72 -8.18
C LEU A 160 9.08 4.55 -9.05
N ASP A 161 9.53 5.02 -10.19
CA ASP A 161 8.57 5.44 -11.21
C ASP A 161 7.82 4.23 -11.75
N ARG A 162 6.62 4.44 -12.29
CA ARG A 162 5.77 3.37 -12.81
C ARG A 162 6.01 3.15 -14.31
N ASP A 163 5.67 4.14 -15.12
CA ASP A 163 5.63 4.03 -16.58
C ASP A 163 7.01 4.16 -17.21
N GLY A 164 7.49 3.11 -17.85
CA GLY A 164 8.86 3.04 -18.38
C GLY A 164 9.87 2.41 -17.43
N THR A 165 9.51 2.29 -16.14
CA THR A 165 10.37 1.71 -15.10
C THR A 165 9.84 0.36 -14.64
N MET A 166 8.62 0.27 -14.14
CA MET A 166 7.98 -0.97 -13.69
C MET A 166 7.15 -1.63 -14.79
N ASN A 167 6.46 -0.83 -15.58
CA ASN A 167 5.71 -1.29 -16.74
C ASN A 167 6.20 -0.60 -18.02
N VAL A 168 5.97 -1.30 -19.15
CA VAL A 168 6.33 -0.81 -20.47
C VAL A 168 5.65 0.53 -20.71
N SER A 169 6.43 1.53 -21.17
CA SER A 169 5.90 2.83 -21.55
C SER A 169 5.15 2.70 -22.89
N LYS A 170 3.84 2.85 -22.85
CA LYS A 170 2.96 2.88 -24.04
C LYS A 170 2.31 4.26 -24.22
N GLY A 171 2.95 5.31 -23.71
CA GLY A 171 2.34 6.63 -23.57
C GLY A 171 1.50 6.71 -22.31
N PHE A 172 0.34 7.33 -22.39
CA PHE A 172 -0.59 7.40 -21.25
C PHE A 172 -1.46 6.13 -21.18
N ILE A 173 -1.28 5.35 -20.12
CA ILE A 173 -2.10 4.16 -19.87
C ILE A 173 -3.40 4.60 -19.20
N SER A 174 -4.52 4.39 -19.87
CA SER A 174 -5.89 4.68 -19.38
C SER A 174 -6.75 3.44 -19.16
N ASN A 175 -6.23 2.25 -19.53
CA ASN A 175 -6.91 0.98 -19.34
C ASN A 175 -5.97 -0.03 -18.69
N ALA A 176 -6.49 -0.84 -17.76
CA ALA A 176 -5.71 -1.88 -17.12
C ALA A 176 -5.13 -2.90 -18.11
N ASP A 177 -5.82 -3.20 -19.22
CA ASP A 177 -5.35 -4.16 -20.23
C ASP A 177 -4.03 -3.76 -20.87
N ASP A 178 -3.74 -2.46 -20.95
CA ASP A 178 -2.50 -1.93 -21.54
C ASP A 178 -1.28 -2.03 -20.61
N LEU A 179 -1.48 -2.31 -19.30
CA LEU A 179 -0.38 -2.45 -18.38
C LEU A 179 0.32 -3.80 -18.58
N GLU A 180 1.62 -3.74 -18.90
CA GLU A 180 2.52 -4.87 -19.08
C GLU A 180 3.82 -4.62 -18.34
N LEU A 181 4.26 -5.55 -17.49
CA LEU A 181 5.48 -5.38 -16.70
C LEU A 181 6.73 -5.39 -17.60
N VAL A 182 7.70 -4.54 -17.28
CA VAL A 182 9.05 -4.62 -17.85
C VAL A 182 9.72 -5.90 -17.38
N PRO A 183 10.42 -6.64 -18.24
CA PRO A 183 11.23 -7.79 -17.83
C PRO A 183 12.22 -7.41 -16.71
N GLY A 184 12.26 -8.19 -15.64
CA GLY A 184 13.11 -7.93 -14.46
C GLY A 184 12.42 -7.15 -13.33
N THR A 185 11.23 -6.57 -13.55
CA THR A 185 10.50 -5.84 -12.51
C THR A 185 10.21 -6.72 -11.29
N ILE A 186 9.74 -7.94 -11.50
CA ILE A 186 9.40 -8.87 -10.42
C ILE A 186 10.63 -9.20 -9.58
N GLU A 187 11.74 -9.52 -10.23
CA GLU A 187 13.02 -9.84 -9.57
C GLU A 187 13.54 -8.66 -8.76
N ALA A 188 13.45 -7.45 -9.32
CA ALA A 188 13.86 -6.21 -8.66
C ALA A 188 13.01 -5.93 -7.41
N ILE A 189 11.68 -6.00 -7.52
CA ILE A 189 10.78 -5.79 -6.38
C ILE A 189 10.99 -6.86 -5.30
N ASN A 190 11.14 -8.14 -5.69
CA ASN A 190 11.48 -9.21 -4.74
C ASN A 190 12.80 -8.95 -4.00
N ALA A 191 13.81 -8.41 -4.68
CA ALA A 191 15.08 -8.04 -4.05
C ALA A 191 14.89 -6.89 -3.04
N ILE A 192 14.08 -5.88 -3.38
CA ILE A 192 13.72 -4.79 -2.46
C ILE A 192 12.98 -5.35 -1.23
N ASN A 193 11.95 -6.15 -1.42
CA ASN A 193 11.19 -6.76 -0.31
C ASN A 193 12.09 -7.57 0.64
N LYS A 194 13.01 -8.38 0.09
CA LYS A 194 13.97 -9.16 0.87
C LYS A 194 15.01 -8.30 1.61
N SER A 195 15.32 -7.12 1.10
CA SER A 195 16.27 -6.20 1.74
C SER A 195 15.69 -5.50 2.97
N GLY A 196 14.37 -5.56 3.16
CA GLY A 196 13.63 -4.83 4.19
C GLY A 196 13.44 -3.35 3.89
N ALA A 197 13.84 -2.85 2.72
CA ALA A 197 13.48 -1.51 2.26
C ALA A 197 12.02 -1.49 1.78
N LEU A 198 11.38 -0.32 1.89
CA LEU A 198 10.05 -0.12 1.35
C LEU A 198 10.12 0.04 -0.18
N ALA A 199 9.24 -0.64 -0.91
CA ALA A 199 9.02 -0.45 -2.34
C ALA A 199 7.84 0.51 -2.53
N ILE A 200 8.12 1.77 -2.89
CA ILE A 200 7.09 2.82 -2.99
C ILE A 200 7.05 3.37 -4.41
N VAL A 201 5.90 3.27 -5.05
CA VAL A 201 5.70 3.85 -6.38
C VAL A 201 5.41 5.34 -6.28
N ILE A 202 6.09 6.15 -7.12
CA ILE A 202 5.94 7.61 -7.23
C ILE A 202 5.70 7.96 -8.69
N THR A 203 4.45 8.24 -9.08
CA THR A 203 4.10 8.35 -10.50
C THR A 203 3.22 9.56 -10.84
N ASN A 204 3.52 10.22 -11.97
CA ASN A 204 2.65 11.25 -12.55
C ASN A 204 1.58 10.59 -13.42
N GLN A 205 0.30 10.82 -13.12
CA GLN A 205 -0.83 10.26 -13.86
C GLN A 205 -1.74 11.37 -14.41
N PRO A 206 -1.26 12.17 -15.37
CA PRO A 206 -2.03 13.29 -15.90
C PRO A 206 -3.24 12.89 -16.74
N VAL A 207 -3.39 11.60 -17.04
CA VAL A 207 -4.54 11.03 -17.75
C VAL A 207 -5.87 11.39 -17.10
N ILE A 208 -5.87 11.51 -15.72
CA ILE A 208 -7.05 11.94 -14.97
C ILE A 208 -7.38 13.42 -15.31
N ALA A 209 -6.41 14.33 -15.16
CA ALA A 209 -6.60 15.75 -15.48
C ALA A 209 -6.97 15.98 -16.95
N ARG A 210 -6.60 15.07 -17.85
CA ARG A 210 -6.92 15.12 -19.28
C ARG A 210 -8.29 14.54 -19.59
N GLY A 211 -8.99 13.92 -18.62
CA GLY A 211 -10.28 13.27 -18.82
C GLY A 211 -10.19 11.96 -19.65
N GLU A 212 -8.99 11.40 -19.79
CA GLU A 212 -8.74 10.17 -20.55
C GLU A 212 -8.88 8.91 -19.68
N CYS A 213 -8.94 9.09 -18.36
CA CYS A 213 -9.04 8.01 -17.36
C CYS A 213 -9.76 8.53 -16.12
N SER A 214 -10.63 7.75 -15.53
CA SER A 214 -11.24 8.04 -14.24
C SER A 214 -10.32 7.63 -13.07
N PHE A 215 -10.61 8.08 -11.86
CA PHE A 215 -9.92 7.59 -10.65
C PHE A 215 -10.14 6.09 -10.43
N GLU A 216 -11.34 5.58 -10.74
CA GLU A 216 -11.68 4.16 -10.63
C GLU A 216 -10.84 3.32 -11.62
N GLU A 217 -10.71 3.76 -12.86
CA GLU A 217 -9.87 3.10 -13.87
C GLU A 217 -8.40 3.12 -13.48
N LEU A 218 -7.88 4.26 -12.95
CA LEU A 218 -6.52 4.32 -12.45
C LEU A 218 -6.30 3.38 -11.26
N HIS A 219 -7.27 3.30 -10.35
CA HIS A 219 -7.23 2.34 -9.25
C HIS A 219 -7.15 0.90 -9.77
N ASN A 220 -7.94 0.56 -10.79
CA ASN A 220 -7.92 -0.75 -11.43
C ASN A 220 -6.57 -1.05 -12.12
N ILE A 221 -5.94 -0.05 -12.76
CA ILE A 221 -4.57 -0.16 -13.32
C ILE A 221 -3.57 -0.47 -12.21
N HIS A 222 -3.65 0.23 -11.08
CA HIS A 222 -2.78 -0.02 -9.93
C HIS A 222 -3.03 -1.39 -9.30
N ASN A 223 -4.27 -1.84 -9.24
CA ASN A 223 -4.62 -3.18 -8.77
C ASN A 223 -4.05 -4.26 -9.68
N LYS A 224 -4.09 -4.08 -11.02
CA LYS A 224 -3.42 -4.99 -11.95
C LYS A 224 -1.93 -5.09 -11.66
N LEU A 225 -1.24 -3.96 -11.47
CA LEU A 225 0.17 -3.94 -11.09
C LEU A 225 0.41 -4.78 -9.82
N LYS A 226 -0.37 -4.53 -8.76
CA LYS A 226 -0.25 -5.25 -7.48
C LYS A 226 -0.57 -6.75 -7.62
N THR A 227 -1.59 -7.10 -8.41
CA THR A 227 -1.97 -8.50 -8.68
C THR A 227 -0.84 -9.24 -9.41
N LEU A 228 -0.31 -8.68 -10.50
CA LEU A 228 0.77 -9.29 -11.28
C LEU A 228 2.05 -9.49 -10.47
N LEU A 229 2.39 -8.54 -9.60
CA LEU A 229 3.51 -8.67 -8.67
C LEU A 229 3.25 -9.79 -7.65
N GLY A 230 2.05 -9.77 -7.02
CA GLY A 230 1.68 -10.72 -5.99
C GLY A 230 1.63 -12.18 -6.47
N GLU A 231 1.20 -12.43 -7.71
CA GLU A 231 1.26 -13.76 -8.34
C GLU A 231 2.68 -14.34 -8.42
N LYS A 232 3.68 -13.51 -8.33
CA LYS A 232 5.11 -13.87 -8.41
C LYS A 232 5.88 -13.63 -7.10
N GLY A 233 5.16 -13.43 -6.01
CA GLY A 233 5.74 -13.30 -4.68
C GLY A 233 6.31 -11.91 -4.36
N ALA A 234 6.07 -10.91 -5.21
CA ALA A 234 6.52 -9.54 -5.04
C ALA A 234 5.37 -8.61 -4.63
N PHE A 235 5.69 -7.50 -3.96
CA PHE A 235 4.70 -6.49 -3.61
C PHE A 235 5.31 -5.10 -3.50
N VAL A 236 4.52 -4.07 -3.74
CA VAL A 236 4.83 -2.69 -3.39
C VAL A 236 4.13 -2.33 -2.09
N ASP A 237 4.82 -1.56 -1.24
CA ASP A 237 4.27 -1.15 0.05
C ASP A 237 3.24 -0.04 -0.12
N ASP A 238 3.39 0.84 -1.12
CA ASP A 238 2.41 1.88 -1.43
C ASP A 238 2.59 2.46 -2.84
N ILE A 239 1.56 3.17 -3.32
CA ILE A 239 1.57 3.91 -4.58
C ILE A 239 1.09 5.34 -4.34
N PHE A 240 1.98 6.31 -4.53
CA PHE A 240 1.66 7.74 -4.56
C PHE A 240 1.59 8.19 -6.01
N TYR A 241 0.54 8.90 -6.37
CA TYR A 241 0.37 9.40 -7.73
C TYR A 241 -0.11 10.85 -7.76
N CYS A 242 0.26 11.54 -8.83
CA CYS A 242 -0.21 12.90 -9.08
C CYS A 242 -1.19 12.89 -10.26
N PRO A 243 -2.48 13.20 -10.05
CA PRO A 243 -3.48 13.26 -11.11
C PRO A 243 -3.48 14.59 -11.86
N HIS A 244 -2.74 15.59 -11.40
CA HIS A 244 -2.79 16.97 -11.90
C HIS A 244 -1.93 17.20 -13.15
N HIS A 245 -2.31 18.19 -13.95
CA HIS A 245 -1.50 18.70 -15.05
C HIS A 245 -1.67 20.23 -15.21
N PRO A 246 -0.59 21.03 -15.29
CA PRO A 246 -0.72 22.49 -15.35
C PRO A 246 -1.28 22.99 -16.70
N ASP A 247 -0.97 22.30 -17.80
CA ASP A 247 -1.37 22.74 -19.14
C ASP A 247 -2.87 22.52 -19.36
N LYS A 248 -3.51 23.53 -19.92
CA LYS A 248 -4.95 23.61 -20.23
C LYS A 248 -5.20 23.54 -21.73
N GLY A 249 -6.47 23.32 -22.11
CA GLY A 249 -6.92 23.36 -23.50
C GLY A 249 -7.00 22.00 -24.19
N PHE A 250 -7.08 20.92 -23.41
CA PHE A 250 -7.37 19.59 -23.92
C PHE A 250 -8.90 19.35 -23.92
N GLU A 251 -9.41 18.76 -24.99
CA GLU A 251 -10.81 18.35 -25.06
C GLU A 251 -11.10 17.28 -23.99
N GLY A 252 -12.18 17.45 -23.23
CA GLY A 252 -12.58 16.52 -22.16
C GLY A 252 -11.79 16.67 -20.84
N GLU A 253 -10.89 17.68 -20.74
CA GLU A 253 -10.10 17.88 -19.50
C GLU A 253 -10.96 18.15 -18.27
N VAL A 254 -10.44 17.79 -17.09
CA VAL A 254 -11.05 18.06 -15.79
C VAL A 254 -10.46 19.35 -15.22
N PRO A 255 -11.18 20.49 -15.28
CA PRO A 255 -10.64 21.81 -14.96
C PRO A 255 -10.09 21.91 -13.53
N GLU A 256 -10.70 21.21 -12.58
CA GLU A 256 -10.34 21.21 -11.17
C GLU A 256 -8.96 20.58 -10.90
N LEU A 257 -8.46 19.77 -11.84
CA LEU A 257 -7.14 19.12 -11.77
C LEU A 257 -6.08 19.83 -12.63
N LYS A 258 -6.45 20.95 -13.28
CA LYS A 258 -5.58 21.68 -14.20
C LYS A 258 -4.90 22.87 -13.51
N PHE A 259 -3.93 22.56 -12.66
CA PHE A 259 -3.13 23.56 -11.94
C PHE A 259 -1.73 23.01 -11.62
N ASP A 260 -0.82 23.93 -11.26
CA ASP A 260 0.52 23.59 -10.77
C ASP A 260 0.44 23.18 -9.30
N CYS A 261 0.60 21.88 -9.04
CA CYS A 261 0.53 21.27 -7.70
C CYS A 261 1.92 20.94 -7.15
N GLU A 262 2.00 20.68 -5.84
CA GLU A 262 3.25 20.25 -5.19
C GLU A 262 3.55 18.74 -5.36
N CYS A 263 2.54 17.92 -5.69
CA CYS A 263 2.73 16.47 -5.85
C CYS A 263 3.36 16.06 -7.18
N ARG A 264 3.27 16.89 -8.25
CA ARG A 264 3.75 16.53 -9.57
C ARG A 264 5.28 16.54 -9.64
N LYS A 265 5.89 15.38 -10.02
CA LYS A 265 7.33 15.30 -10.34
C LYS A 265 7.72 16.38 -11.38
N PRO A 266 8.85 17.07 -11.20
CA PRO A 266 9.95 16.81 -10.28
C PRO A 266 9.81 17.47 -8.89
N LYS A 267 8.64 18.01 -8.51
CA LYS A 267 8.40 18.47 -7.14
C LYS A 267 8.27 17.28 -6.17
N THR A 268 8.60 17.50 -4.90
CA THR A 268 8.82 16.44 -3.92
C THR A 268 7.57 15.98 -3.16
N GLY A 269 6.41 16.60 -3.36
CA GLY A 269 5.23 16.40 -2.51
C GLY A 269 4.83 14.94 -2.29
N MET A 270 4.89 14.09 -3.32
CA MET A 270 4.62 12.65 -3.13
C MET A 270 5.67 11.94 -2.25
N ILE A 271 6.95 12.31 -2.38
CA ILE A 271 8.02 11.79 -1.51
C ILE A 271 7.83 12.31 -0.08
N ASP A 272 7.48 13.59 0.09
CA ASP A 272 7.26 14.20 1.42
C ASP A 272 6.10 13.52 2.15
N ASP A 273 5.01 13.20 1.44
CA ASP A 273 3.89 12.44 1.98
C ASP A 273 4.31 11.02 2.40
N ALA A 274 5.10 10.34 1.58
CA ALA A 274 5.64 9.02 1.91
C ALA A 274 6.58 9.07 3.13
N VAL A 275 7.45 10.08 3.23
CA VAL A 275 8.34 10.31 4.38
C VAL A 275 7.55 10.47 5.65
N LYS A 276 6.50 11.29 5.62
CA LYS A 276 5.62 11.53 6.77
C LYS A 276 4.86 10.27 7.17
N LYS A 277 4.33 9.53 6.19
CA LYS A 277 3.54 8.31 6.41
C LYS A 277 4.40 7.18 7.00
N TYR A 278 5.62 7.00 6.50
CA TYR A 278 6.45 5.82 6.81
C TYR A 278 7.76 6.11 7.54
N ASN A 279 7.97 7.32 8.07
CA ASN A 279 9.19 7.70 8.79
C ASN A 279 10.48 7.40 7.99
N ILE A 280 10.53 7.81 6.72
CA ILE A 280 11.62 7.44 5.80
C ILE A 280 12.88 8.28 6.03
N ASP A 281 14.05 7.63 5.94
CA ASP A 281 15.38 8.23 5.89
C ASP A 281 15.80 8.45 4.43
N LEU A 282 15.64 9.65 3.92
CA LEU A 282 15.99 9.99 2.54
C LEU A 282 17.48 9.77 2.24
N SER A 283 18.36 9.93 3.24
CA SER A 283 19.82 9.72 3.05
C SER A 283 20.19 8.27 2.73
N LYS A 284 19.31 7.31 3.05
CA LYS A 284 19.47 5.87 2.81
C LYS A 284 18.53 5.34 1.74
N SER A 285 17.82 6.24 1.05
CA SER A 285 16.80 5.90 0.07
C SER A 285 17.27 6.23 -1.36
N TYR A 286 16.56 5.68 -2.34
CA TYR A 286 16.88 5.84 -3.75
C TYR A 286 15.61 6.15 -4.54
N MET A 287 15.75 6.92 -5.63
CA MET A 287 14.74 7.06 -6.68
C MET A 287 15.20 6.32 -7.93
N VAL A 288 14.39 5.42 -8.43
CA VAL A 288 14.62 4.65 -9.65
C VAL A 288 13.60 5.09 -10.69
N GLY A 289 14.06 5.50 -11.85
CA GLY A 289 13.21 5.98 -12.92
C GLY A 289 13.89 5.91 -14.28
N ASP A 290 13.12 6.14 -15.33
CA ASP A 290 13.58 6.08 -16.72
C ASP A 290 13.83 7.46 -17.35
N SER A 291 13.38 8.54 -16.68
CA SER A 291 13.39 9.90 -17.25
C SER A 291 14.30 10.86 -16.49
N THR A 292 14.71 11.96 -17.15
CA THR A 292 15.44 13.05 -16.49
C THR A 292 14.61 13.73 -15.42
N MET A 293 13.27 13.67 -15.51
CA MET A 293 12.35 14.14 -14.47
C MET A 293 12.54 13.41 -13.14
N ASP A 294 12.80 12.10 -13.18
CA ASP A 294 13.04 11.28 -12.00
C ASP A 294 14.39 11.60 -11.37
N LEU A 295 15.41 11.86 -12.19
CA LEU A 295 16.71 12.32 -11.71
C LEU A 295 16.61 13.69 -11.03
N GLU A 296 15.84 14.61 -11.61
CA GLU A 296 15.59 15.93 -11.01
C GLU A 296 14.78 15.82 -9.72
N LEU A 297 13.75 14.95 -9.66
CA LEU A 297 13.03 14.65 -8.41
C LEU A 297 13.98 14.13 -7.33
N ALA A 298 14.86 13.18 -7.69
CA ALA A 298 15.85 12.64 -6.74
C ALA A 298 16.76 13.73 -6.18
N ARG A 299 17.24 14.65 -7.03
CA ARG A 299 18.04 15.80 -6.64
C ARG A 299 17.29 16.71 -5.68
N ASN A 300 16.04 17.05 -6.00
CA ASN A 300 15.20 17.94 -5.21
C ASN A 300 14.85 17.34 -3.84
N ALA A 301 14.63 16.02 -3.77
CA ALA A 301 14.34 15.30 -2.54
C ALA A 301 15.60 14.93 -1.72
N GLY A 302 16.81 15.10 -2.28
CA GLY A 302 18.05 14.73 -1.62
C GLY A 302 18.28 13.23 -1.50
N VAL A 303 17.70 12.43 -2.42
CA VAL A 303 17.92 10.98 -2.52
C VAL A 303 18.87 10.64 -3.67
N LYS A 304 19.49 9.45 -3.62
CA LYS A 304 20.29 8.96 -4.75
C LYS A 304 19.37 8.53 -5.88
N SER A 305 19.79 8.79 -7.12
CA SER A 305 19.06 8.38 -8.33
C SER A 305 19.69 7.16 -8.98
N VAL A 306 18.83 6.33 -9.57
CA VAL A 306 19.19 5.23 -10.47
C VAL A 306 18.37 5.38 -11.74
N LEU A 307 19.06 5.55 -12.86
CA LEU A 307 18.43 5.59 -14.18
C LEU A 307 18.39 4.17 -14.75
N VAL A 308 17.21 3.74 -15.23
CA VAL A 308 17.06 2.48 -15.96
C VAL A 308 17.16 2.74 -17.47
N ASP A 309 17.54 1.72 -18.23
CA ASP A 309 17.71 1.76 -19.67
C ASP A 309 16.43 1.37 -20.46
N THR A 310 15.29 1.30 -19.74
CA THR A 310 13.96 1.12 -20.30
C THR A 310 13.25 2.47 -20.49
N GLY A 311 12.08 2.50 -21.10
CA GLY A 311 11.31 3.71 -21.29
C GLY A 311 12.08 4.80 -22.06
N PHE A 312 12.24 5.97 -21.46
CA PHE A 312 13.02 7.07 -22.04
C PHE A 312 14.53 6.87 -21.94
N ALA A 313 15.02 6.04 -21.03
CA ALA A 313 16.45 5.82 -20.77
C ALA A 313 17.24 7.15 -20.63
N GLY A 314 16.63 8.17 -20.03
CA GLY A 314 17.21 9.50 -19.87
C GLY A 314 17.22 10.38 -21.13
N ASN A 315 16.58 9.95 -22.21
CA ASN A 315 16.59 10.68 -23.49
C ASN A 315 15.36 11.60 -23.68
N ASP A 316 14.58 11.85 -22.63
CA ASP A 316 13.41 12.73 -22.66
C ASP A 316 13.77 14.23 -22.76
N GLY A 317 15.01 14.62 -22.45
CA GLY A 317 15.57 15.95 -22.66
C GLY A 317 14.84 17.09 -21.94
N LYS A 318 14.19 16.81 -20.79
CA LYS A 318 13.39 17.81 -20.06
C LYS A 318 14.17 18.52 -18.95
N TYR A 319 15.17 17.87 -18.37
CA TYR A 319 15.96 18.39 -17.25
C TYR A 319 17.45 18.10 -17.42
#